data_cdb87a1320af9ffed5190e0ab8d4f01d
#
_entry.id   cdb87a1320af9ffed5190e0ab8d4f01d
#
_cell.length_a   1.000
_cell.length_b   1.000
_cell.length_c   1.000
_cell.angle_alpha   90.00
_cell.angle_beta   90.00
_cell.angle_gamma   90.00
#
_symmetry.space_group_name_H-M   'P 1'
#
loop_
_entity.id
_entity.type
_entity.pdbx_description
1 polymer ?
#
loop_
_entity_poly.entity_id
_entity_poly.type
_entity_poly.pdbx_seq_one_letter_code
_entity_poly.pdbx_strand_id
1 'polypeptide(L)'
;ERLRELNTIFVHNRYFWVYCNFKDIEDKFLVPIFGTRHMVRLEERDVEKNQYYLMEKAGIRYPKTISSPEKIDRLCIVKVSEAKRSYERAFFLASNPEEYATKSAQHLREGKITREGLAKARIEEFVIGAQFNLNFFYSPVHEELELLGLDTRRQTNLDGLLRMPADVQLEALKSMHPRNIEVGHIACTIRESLL
;
A
#
# COMPACT_ATOMS: atom_id res chain seq x y z
N GLU A 1 -23.77 9.81 24.16
CA GLU A 1 -25.26 9.88 24.32
C GLU A 1 -25.83 11.01 23.47
N ARG A 2 -25.45 12.25 23.68
CA ARG A 2 -26.02 13.41 22.96
C ARG A 2 -25.96 13.31 21.43
N LEU A 3 -24.89 12.78 20.87
CA LEU A 3 -24.79 12.59 19.42
C LEU A 3 -25.78 11.55 18.87
N ARG A 4 -26.11 10.53 19.67
CA ARG A 4 -27.14 9.55 19.30
C ARG A 4 -28.54 10.14 19.35
N GLU A 5 -28.82 10.95 20.35
CA GLU A 5 -30.11 11.68 20.49
C GLU A 5 -30.32 12.63 19.31
N LEU A 6 -29.26 13.17 18.73
CA LEU A 6 -29.30 14.03 17.55
C LEU A 6 -29.31 13.27 16.22
N ASN A 7 -29.47 11.94 16.22
CA ASN A 7 -29.42 11.09 15.03
C ASN A 7 -28.16 11.34 14.17
N THR A 8 -27.03 11.55 14.83
CA THR A 8 -25.77 11.85 14.15
C THR A 8 -25.21 10.63 13.47
N ILE A 9 -24.73 10.78 12.23
CA ILE A 9 -23.90 9.80 11.53
C ILE A 9 -22.48 10.33 11.49
N PHE A 10 -21.52 9.53 11.94
CA PHE A 10 -20.12 9.90 11.95
C PHE A 10 -19.47 9.55 10.61
N VAL A 11 -18.95 10.55 9.91
CA VAL A 11 -18.13 10.37 8.71
C VAL A 11 -16.68 10.47 9.13
N HIS A 12 -15.99 9.34 9.08
CA HIS A 12 -14.59 9.26 9.50
C HIS A 12 -13.63 9.73 8.41
N ASN A 13 -12.44 10.18 8.83
CA ASN A 13 -11.30 10.38 7.96
C ASN A 13 -10.22 9.34 8.26
N ARG A 14 -9.15 9.33 7.45
CA ARG A 14 -8.02 8.39 7.60
C ARG A 14 -7.41 8.41 9.01
N TYR A 15 -7.33 9.57 9.64
CA TYR A 15 -6.69 9.69 10.96
C TYR A 15 -7.48 9.05 12.10
N PHE A 16 -8.78 8.86 11.94
CA PHE A 16 -9.58 8.11 12.90
C PHE A 16 -9.02 6.70 13.12
N TRP A 17 -8.58 6.05 12.05
CA TRP A 17 -7.95 4.72 12.08
C TRP A 17 -6.54 4.72 12.66
N VAL A 18 -5.81 5.81 12.47
CA VAL A 18 -4.42 5.95 12.94
C VAL A 18 -4.35 6.19 14.45
N TYR A 19 -5.30 6.94 15.00
CA TYR A 19 -5.26 7.37 16.39
C TYR A 19 -6.20 6.62 17.32
N CYS A 20 -7.14 5.85 16.81
CA CYS A 20 -8.11 5.11 17.60
C CYS A 20 -7.85 3.61 17.52
N ASN A 21 -8.07 2.90 18.61
CA ASN A 21 -8.00 1.46 18.62
C ASN A 21 -9.16 0.86 17.83
N PHE A 22 -8.89 -0.06 16.89
CA PHE A 22 -9.92 -0.69 16.06
C PHE A 22 -10.99 -1.40 16.86
N LYS A 23 -10.59 -2.14 17.88
CA LYS A 23 -11.54 -2.87 18.72
C LYS A 23 -12.46 -1.92 19.50
N ASP A 24 -11.92 -0.79 19.96
CA ASP A 24 -12.73 0.24 20.61
C ASP A 24 -13.72 0.90 19.65
N ILE A 25 -13.33 1.06 18.37
CA ILE A 25 -14.24 1.57 17.34
C ILE A 25 -15.36 0.56 17.07
N GLU A 26 -15.02 -0.71 16.94
CA GLU A 26 -15.98 -1.77 16.65
C GLU A 26 -16.95 -2.00 17.82
N ASP A 27 -16.43 -2.09 19.04
CA ASP A 27 -17.17 -2.53 20.21
C ASP A 27 -17.77 -1.39 21.05
N LYS A 28 -17.09 -0.23 21.11
CA LYS A 28 -17.44 0.83 22.06
C LYS A 28 -17.93 2.12 21.42
N PHE A 29 -17.64 2.37 20.16
CA PHE A 29 -18.07 3.58 19.47
C PHE A 29 -19.52 3.43 19.00
N LEU A 30 -20.45 3.92 19.81
CA LEU A 30 -21.89 3.67 19.63
C LEU A 30 -22.61 4.61 18.64
N VAL A 31 -21.91 5.57 18.05
CA VAL A 31 -22.47 6.44 17.02
C VAL A 31 -22.46 5.69 15.68
N PRO A 32 -23.53 5.74 14.87
CA PRO A 32 -23.51 5.17 13.53
C PRO A 32 -22.38 5.75 12.69
N ILE A 33 -21.66 4.88 11.97
CA ILE A 33 -20.54 5.27 11.10
C ILE A 33 -21.01 5.15 9.66
N PHE A 34 -20.71 6.18 8.84
CA PHE A 34 -20.88 6.08 7.40
C PHE A 34 -19.82 5.12 6.83
N GLY A 35 -20.25 3.98 6.29
CA GLY A 35 -19.42 2.87 5.88
C GLY A 35 -19.53 1.65 6.82
N THR A 36 -18.53 0.79 6.81
CA THR A 36 -18.51 -0.40 7.66
C THR A 36 -17.94 -0.10 9.05
N ARG A 37 -18.58 -0.64 10.07
CA ARG A 37 -18.04 -0.65 11.44
C ARG A 37 -16.96 -1.71 11.63
N HIS A 38 -17.12 -2.85 10.95
CA HIS A 38 -16.16 -3.93 10.97
C HIS A 38 -15.02 -3.63 9.99
N MET A 39 -13.99 -3.04 10.53
CA MET A 39 -12.89 -2.52 9.76
C MET A 39 -11.88 -3.62 9.49
N VAL A 40 -11.57 -3.80 8.23
CA VAL A 40 -10.53 -4.74 7.83
C VAL A 40 -9.18 -4.03 7.92
N ARG A 41 -8.27 -4.54 8.75
CA ARG A 41 -6.89 -4.06 8.87
C ARG A 41 -6.05 -4.47 7.66
N LEU A 42 -6.47 -4.02 6.49
CA LEU A 42 -5.91 -4.46 5.22
C LEU A 42 -4.43 -4.10 5.06
N GLU A 43 -4.00 -2.98 5.62
CA GLU A 43 -2.63 -2.51 5.48
C GLU A 43 -1.67 -3.14 6.51
N GLU A 44 -2.16 -3.77 7.55
CA GLU A 44 -1.34 -4.46 8.53
C GLU A 44 -0.85 -5.80 7.96
N ARG A 45 0.45 -6.05 8.05
CA ARG A 45 1.10 -7.16 7.37
C ARG A 45 1.15 -8.43 8.21
N ASP A 46 1.02 -8.28 9.49
CA ASP A 46 1.01 -9.34 10.50
C ASP A 46 -0.40 -9.89 10.79
N VAL A 47 -1.41 -9.33 10.12
CA VAL A 47 -2.79 -9.81 10.22
C VAL A 47 -3.02 -10.90 9.17
N GLU A 48 -3.61 -12.01 9.59
CA GLU A 48 -3.86 -13.19 8.74
C GLU A 48 -4.68 -12.85 7.48
N LYS A 49 -5.76 -12.05 7.63
CA LYS A 49 -6.64 -11.64 6.53
C LYS A 49 -6.32 -10.22 6.05
N ASN A 50 -5.08 -10.00 5.65
CA ASN A 50 -4.63 -8.72 5.11
C ASN A 50 -5.02 -8.53 3.63
N GLN A 51 -4.62 -7.38 3.05
CA GLN A 51 -4.92 -7.06 1.64
C GLN A 51 -4.43 -8.12 0.64
N TYR A 52 -3.30 -8.79 0.90
CA TYR A 52 -2.76 -9.82 0.00
C TYR A 52 -3.63 -11.08 0.01
N TYR A 53 -4.08 -11.50 1.18
CA TYR A 53 -5.05 -12.58 1.32
C TYR A 53 -6.33 -12.29 0.54
N LEU A 54 -6.85 -11.07 0.64
CA LEU A 54 -8.07 -10.68 -0.07
C LEU A 54 -7.87 -10.63 -1.58
N MET A 55 -6.72 -10.09 -2.04
CA MET A 55 -6.38 -10.08 -3.47
C MET A 55 -6.23 -11.50 -4.03
N GLU A 56 -5.61 -12.40 -3.28
CA GLU A 56 -5.49 -13.80 -3.65
C GLU A 56 -6.85 -14.49 -3.76
N LYS A 57 -7.72 -14.28 -2.77
CA LYS A 57 -9.09 -14.79 -2.79
C LYS A 57 -9.93 -14.26 -3.96
N ALA A 58 -9.71 -13.00 -4.34
CA ALA A 58 -10.39 -12.37 -5.46
C ALA A 58 -9.76 -12.69 -6.82
N GLY A 59 -8.66 -13.45 -6.88
CA GLY A 59 -7.92 -13.73 -8.11
C GLY A 59 -7.24 -12.48 -8.71
N ILE A 60 -7.05 -11.43 -7.90
CA ILE A 60 -6.42 -10.19 -8.32
C ILE A 60 -4.90 -10.35 -8.29
N ARG A 61 -4.22 -9.98 -9.37
CA ARG A 61 -2.76 -9.94 -9.44
C ARG A 61 -2.23 -8.86 -8.50
N TYR A 62 -1.20 -9.20 -7.76
CA TYR A 62 -0.51 -8.27 -6.86
C TYR A 62 1.01 -8.45 -6.98
N PRO A 63 1.82 -7.47 -6.53
CA PRO A 63 3.27 -7.55 -6.60
C PRO A 63 3.80 -8.82 -5.93
N LYS A 64 4.74 -9.51 -6.61
CA LYS A 64 5.37 -10.71 -6.06
C LYS A 64 6.10 -10.37 -4.76
N THR A 65 5.82 -11.09 -3.71
CA THR A 65 6.56 -10.98 -2.46
C THR A 65 7.84 -11.82 -2.54
N ILE A 66 8.97 -11.22 -2.15
CA ILE A 66 10.27 -11.88 -2.05
C ILE A 66 10.45 -12.30 -0.59
N SER A 67 10.68 -13.58 -0.36
CA SER A 67 10.66 -14.18 0.97
C SER A 67 11.88 -13.83 1.84
N SER A 68 13.00 -13.45 1.22
CA SER A 68 14.22 -13.04 1.93
C SER A 68 15.12 -12.18 1.03
N PRO A 69 15.98 -11.34 1.61
CA PRO A 69 16.87 -10.45 0.85
C PRO A 69 17.78 -11.19 -0.14
N GLU A 70 18.22 -12.40 0.19
CA GLU A 70 19.12 -13.21 -0.65
C GLU A 70 18.46 -13.66 -1.96
N LYS A 71 17.13 -13.60 -2.02
CA LYS A 71 16.34 -13.98 -3.19
C LYS A 71 15.92 -12.80 -4.07
N ILE A 72 16.46 -11.62 -3.80
CA ILE A 72 16.20 -10.45 -4.65
C ILE A 72 16.90 -10.67 -6.00
N ASP A 73 16.10 -10.89 -7.03
CA ASP A 73 16.51 -11.17 -8.42
C ASP A 73 16.05 -10.08 -9.40
N ARG A 74 15.44 -9.03 -8.89
CA ARG A 74 14.81 -7.94 -9.67
C ARG A 74 14.67 -6.68 -8.84
N LEU A 75 14.31 -5.57 -9.48
CA LEU A 75 13.99 -4.35 -8.75
C LEU A 75 12.81 -4.58 -7.80
N CYS A 76 13.07 -4.36 -6.53
CA CYS A 76 12.12 -4.52 -5.43
C CYS A 76 11.97 -3.23 -4.65
N ILE A 77 10.81 -3.06 -4.03
CA ILE A 77 10.57 -2.08 -3.00
C ILE A 77 10.58 -2.76 -1.63
N VAL A 78 11.44 -2.26 -0.74
CA VAL A 78 11.51 -2.71 0.65
C VAL A 78 10.70 -1.76 1.51
N LYS A 79 9.63 -2.27 2.11
CA LYS A 79 8.68 -1.51 2.92
C LYS A 79 8.95 -1.73 4.39
N VAL A 80 9.59 -0.75 5.04
CA VAL A 80 9.95 -0.78 6.46
C VAL A 80 9.14 0.29 7.21
N SER A 81 8.79 0.02 8.47
CA SER A 81 8.24 1.04 9.35
C SER A 81 9.33 2.02 9.79
N GLU A 82 9.03 3.32 9.83
CA GLU A 82 9.96 4.34 10.29
C GLU A 82 10.25 4.19 11.79
N ALA A 83 11.51 4.41 12.17
CA ALA A 83 11.93 4.33 13.57
C ALA A 83 11.28 5.39 14.47
N LYS A 84 11.05 6.59 13.92
CA LYS A 84 10.53 7.75 14.67
C LYS A 84 9.01 7.88 14.66
N ARG A 85 8.35 7.25 13.68
CA ARG A 85 6.91 7.35 13.48
C ARG A 85 6.35 5.97 13.16
N SER A 86 5.69 5.35 14.11
CA SER A 86 5.19 3.97 14.00
C SER A 86 4.15 3.76 12.88
N TYR A 87 3.54 4.81 12.38
CA TYR A 87 2.50 4.79 11.34
C TYR A 87 3.00 5.20 9.95
N GLU A 88 4.19 5.80 9.85
CA GLU A 88 4.84 6.07 8.57
C GLU A 88 5.78 4.91 8.21
N ARG A 89 6.18 4.87 6.95
CA ARG A 89 7.00 3.79 6.41
C ARG A 89 8.20 4.37 5.68
N ALA A 90 9.38 3.91 6.03
CA ALA A 90 10.56 4.17 5.24
C ALA A 90 10.65 3.12 4.12
N PHE A 91 10.67 3.58 2.88
CA PHE A 91 10.76 2.73 1.70
C PHE A 91 12.09 2.97 1.00
N PHE A 92 12.70 1.90 0.53
CA PHE A 92 13.85 1.99 -0.37
C PHE A 92 13.79 0.92 -1.45
N LEU A 93 14.50 1.14 -2.55
CA LEU A 93 14.58 0.20 -3.66
C LEU A 93 15.87 -0.59 -3.57
N ALA A 94 15.81 -1.85 -3.98
CA ALA A 94 16.97 -2.73 -4.14
C ALA A 94 16.72 -3.70 -5.30
N SER A 95 17.73 -3.92 -6.14
CA SER A 95 17.68 -4.81 -7.30
C SER A 95 18.40 -6.14 -7.08
N ASN A 96 19.21 -6.22 -6.03
CA ASN A 96 19.98 -7.39 -5.64
C ASN A 96 20.27 -7.40 -4.13
N PRO A 97 20.76 -8.52 -3.57
CA PRO A 97 21.06 -8.63 -2.14
C PRO A 97 22.12 -7.63 -1.63
N GLU A 98 23.12 -7.31 -2.44
CA GLU A 98 24.19 -6.38 -2.06
C GLU A 98 23.67 -4.95 -1.91
N GLU A 99 22.85 -4.51 -2.84
CA GLU A 99 22.19 -3.21 -2.79
C GLU A 99 21.24 -3.12 -1.58
N TYR A 100 20.50 -4.19 -1.31
CA TYR A 100 19.67 -4.29 -0.10
C TYR A 100 20.50 -4.11 1.17
N ALA A 101 21.63 -4.83 1.29
CA ALA A 101 22.52 -4.76 2.46
C ALA A 101 23.09 -3.34 2.65
N THR A 102 23.54 -2.72 1.55
CA THR A 102 24.11 -1.37 1.57
C THR A 102 23.07 -0.34 2.02
N LYS A 103 21.90 -0.33 1.41
CA LYS A 103 20.84 0.65 1.70
C LYS A 103 20.22 0.44 3.09
N SER A 104 20.00 -0.80 3.51
CA SER A 104 19.50 -1.09 4.85
C SER A 104 20.50 -0.64 5.93
N ALA A 105 21.79 -0.89 5.74
CA ALA A 105 22.84 -0.41 6.65
C ALA A 105 22.89 1.11 6.72
N GLN A 106 22.71 1.80 5.58
CA GLN A 106 22.63 3.25 5.54
C GLN A 106 21.44 3.77 6.33
N HIS A 107 20.23 3.26 6.08
CA HIS A 107 19.01 3.68 6.78
C HIS A 107 19.06 3.42 8.29
N LEU A 108 19.70 2.32 8.71
CA LEU A 108 19.96 2.03 10.12
C LEU A 108 20.91 3.05 10.76
N ARG A 109 22.01 3.40 10.08
CA ARG A 109 22.97 4.41 10.56
C ARG A 109 22.35 5.81 10.65
N GLU A 110 21.49 6.16 9.71
CA GLU A 110 20.76 7.43 9.69
C GLU A 110 19.59 7.45 10.71
N GLY A 111 19.31 6.35 11.39
CA GLY A 111 18.23 6.24 12.35
C GLY A 111 16.83 6.37 11.73
N LYS A 112 16.70 6.10 10.42
CA LYS A 112 15.43 6.13 9.71
C LYS A 112 14.59 4.90 10.00
N ILE A 113 15.25 3.75 10.20
CA ILE A 113 14.63 2.46 10.50
C ILE A 113 15.29 1.81 11.70
N THR A 114 14.60 0.84 12.33
CA THR A 114 15.16 -0.02 13.38
C THR A 114 15.49 -1.40 12.84
N ARG A 115 16.30 -2.17 13.57
CA ARG A 115 16.59 -3.56 13.23
C ARG A 115 15.33 -4.43 13.30
N GLU A 116 14.48 -4.19 14.29
CA GLU A 116 13.21 -4.88 14.46
C GLU A 116 12.25 -4.55 13.31
N GLY A 117 12.20 -3.29 12.89
CA GLY A 117 11.41 -2.85 11.73
C GLY A 117 11.90 -3.50 10.43
N LEU A 118 13.23 -3.58 10.25
CA LEU A 118 13.83 -4.22 9.08
C LEU A 118 13.57 -5.73 9.04
N ALA A 119 13.62 -6.42 10.19
CA ALA A 119 13.31 -7.84 10.29
C ALA A 119 11.85 -8.16 9.89
N LYS A 120 10.95 -7.21 10.10
CA LYS A 120 9.52 -7.29 9.70
C LYS A 120 9.22 -6.66 8.34
N ALA A 121 10.25 -6.18 7.65
CA ALA A 121 10.09 -5.51 6.37
C ALA A 121 9.49 -6.46 5.32
N ARG A 122 8.66 -5.91 4.47
CA ARG A 122 8.15 -6.62 3.29
C ARG A 122 8.94 -6.21 2.06
N ILE A 123 9.44 -7.21 1.34
CA ILE A 123 10.12 -7.04 0.07
C ILE A 123 9.16 -7.44 -1.03
N GLU A 124 8.87 -6.52 -1.93
CA GLU A 124 7.95 -6.75 -3.04
C GLU A 124 8.59 -6.32 -4.35
N GLU A 125 8.24 -6.99 -5.45
CA GLU A 125 8.66 -6.51 -6.77
C GLU A 125 8.15 -5.07 -6.98
N PHE A 126 9.01 -4.23 -7.57
CA PHE A 126 8.64 -2.88 -7.92
C PHE A 126 7.90 -2.89 -9.25
N VAL A 127 6.58 -2.66 -9.18
CA VAL A 127 5.73 -2.60 -10.38
C VAL A 127 5.68 -1.17 -10.88
N ILE A 128 6.09 -0.97 -12.14
CA ILE A 128 5.96 0.34 -12.80
C ILE A 128 4.61 0.40 -13.49
N GLY A 129 3.89 1.50 -13.25
CA GLY A 129 2.58 1.71 -13.85
C GLY A 129 1.91 2.98 -13.33
N ALA A 130 0.77 3.29 -13.89
CA ALA A 130 -0.08 4.35 -13.38
C ALA A 130 -0.80 3.88 -12.12
N GLN A 131 -0.73 4.68 -11.06
CA GLN A 131 -1.44 4.40 -9.82
C GLN A 131 -2.78 5.10 -9.82
N PHE A 132 -3.85 4.33 -9.72
CA PHE A 132 -5.20 4.85 -9.56
C PHE A 132 -5.74 4.47 -8.18
N ASN A 133 -6.41 5.42 -7.54
CA ASN A 133 -7.26 5.13 -6.41
C ASN A 133 -8.71 5.09 -6.92
N LEU A 134 -9.26 3.92 -6.97
CA LEU A 134 -10.69 3.71 -7.18
C LEU A 134 -11.37 3.79 -5.82
N ASN A 135 -12.31 4.71 -5.68
CA ASN A 135 -13.09 4.87 -4.46
C ASN A 135 -14.42 4.16 -4.64
N PHE A 136 -14.68 3.18 -3.80
CA PHE A 136 -15.92 2.42 -3.79
C PHE A 136 -16.68 2.63 -2.50
N PHE A 137 -17.98 2.50 -2.60
CA PHE A 137 -18.90 2.45 -1.47
C PHE A 137 -19.78 1.21 -1.59
N TYR A 138 -19.81 0.39 -0.55
CA TYR A 138 -20.78 -0.69 -0.48
C TYR A 138 -22.09 -0.15 0.09
N SER A 139 -23.13 -0.15 -0.72
CA SER A 139 -24.49 0.26 -0.31
C SER A 139 -25.18 -0.88 0.43
N PRO A 140 -25.44 -0.77 1.73
CA PRO A 140 -26.20 -1.79 2.46
C PRO A 140 -27.69 -1.79 2.08
N VAL A 141 -28.16 -0.75 1.39
CA VAL A 141 -29.55 -0.64 0.92
C VAL A 141 -29.76 -1.40 -0.38
N HIS A 142 -28.81 -1.27 -1.31
CA HIS A 142 -28.87 -1.92 -2.62
C HIS A 142 -28.10 -3.26 -2.65
N GLU A 143 -27.33 -3.55 -1.58
CA GLU A 143 -26.46 -4.73 -1.48
C GLU A 143 -25.44 -4.85 -2.61
N GLU A 144 -24.99 -3.71 -3.13
CA GLU A 144 -24.05 -3.63 -4.24
C GLU A 144 -22.89 -2.66 -3.99
N LEU A 145 -21.81 -2.86 -4.74
CA LEU A 145 -20.61 -2.03 -4.70
C LEU A 145 -20.71 -0.93 -5.74
N GLU A 146 -20.82 0.31 -5.28
CA GLU A 146 -20.91 1.50 -6.12
C GLU A 146 -19.53 2.13 -6.31
N LEU A 147 -19.16 2.45 -7.55
CA LEU A 147 -17.95 3.22 -7.85
C LEU A 147 -18.23 4.71 -7.66
N LEU A 148 -17.59 5.33 -6.65
CA LEU A 148 -17.73 6.75 -6.38
C LEU A 148 -16.87 7.64 -7.29
N GLY A 149 -15.77 7.13 -7.79
CA GLY A 149 -14.87 7.86 -8.68
C GLY A 149 -13.40 7.49 -8.55
N LEU A 150 -12.59 8.21 -9.31
CA LEU A 150 -11.14 8.09 -9.37
C LEU A 150 -10.47 9.26 -8.64
N ASP A 151 -9.45 8.96 -7.84
CA ASP A 151 -8.58 10.00 -7.31
C ASP A 151 -7.43 10.26 -8.28
N THR A 152 -7.48 11.39 -8.97
CA THR A 152 -6.50 11.81 -9.97
C THR A 152 -5.26 12.52 -9.40
N ARG A 153 -5.21 12.73 -8.06
CA ARG A 153 -4.11 13.46 -7.41
C ARG A 153 -2.81 12.66 -7.32
N ARG A 154 -2.85 11.34 -7.51
CA ARG A 154 -1.66 10.50 -7.47
C ARG A 154 -0.98 10.47 -8.83
N GLN A 155 0.31 10.84 -8.81
CA GLN A 155 1.19 10.71 -9.96
C GLN A 155 1.55 9.23 -10.18
N THR A 156 1.95 8.90 -11.40
CA THR A 156 2.50 7.57 -11.69
C THR A 156 3.85 7.40 -10.99
N ASN A 157 4.20 6.18 -10.61
CA ASN A 157 5.54 5.90 -10.09
C ASN A 157 6.61 6.03 -11.21
N LEU A 158 6.19 6.04 -12.47
CA LEU A 158 7.04 6.37 -13.61
C LEU A 158 7.56 7.80 -13.53
N ASP A 159 6.72 8.78 -13.14
CA ASP A 159 7.15 10.17 -12.95
C ASP A 159 8.23 10.29 -11.87
N GLY A 160 8.14 9.48 -10.82
CA GLY A 160 9.19 9.37 -9.80
C GLY A 160 10.49 8.82 -10.38
N LEU A 161 10.41 7.80 -11.21
CA LEU A 161 11.58 7.21 -11.88
C LEU A 161 12.22 8.21 -12.86
N LEU A 162 11.43 8.95 -13.63
CA LEU A 162 11.93 9.96 -14.59
C LEU A 162 12.65 11.13 -13.92
N ARG A 163 12.41 11.38 -12.64
CA ARG A 163 13.12 12.41 -11.86
C ARG A 163 14.44 11.92 -11.26
N MET A 164 14.73 10.63 -11.34
CA MET A 164 15.98 10.05 -10.86
C MET A 164 17.11 10.32 -11.88
N PRO A 165 18.38 10.24 -11.46
CA PRO A 165 19.52 10.28 -12.39
C PRO A 165 19.41 9.25 -13.50
N ALA A 166 19.92 9.57 -14.68
CA ALA A 166 19.76 8.73 -15.88
C ALA A 166 20.33 7.31 -15.75
N ASP A 167 21.42 7.17 -15.01
CA ASP A 167 22.01 5.87 -14.67
C ASP A 167 21.06 5.01 -13.83
N VAL A 168 20.41 5.61 -12.84
CA VAL A 168 19.41 4.94 -12.00
C VAL A 168 18.18 4.56 -12.82
N GLN A 169 17.73 5.42 -13.73
CA GLN A 169 16.63 5.13 -14.64
C GLN A 169 16.97 3.92 -15.53
N LEU A 170 18.17 3.94 -16.12
CA LEU A 170 18.62 2.86 -17.02
C LEU A 170 18.76 1.53 -16.28
N GLU A 171 19.30 1.55 -15.07
CA GLU A 171 19.43 0.36 -14.25
C GLU A 171 18.06 -0.20 -13.81
N ALA A 172 17.15 0.67 -13.41
CA ALA A 172 15.77 0.27 -13.11
C ALA A 172 15.10 -0.39 -14.33
N LEU A 173 15.26 0.19 -15.53
CA LEU A 173 14.69 -0.37 -16.75
C LEU A 173 15.32 -1.74 -17.12
N LYS A 174 16.64 -1.88 -16.95
CA LYS A 174 17.33 -3.16 -17.20
C LYS A 174 16.94 -4.27 -16.23
N SER A 175 16.64 -3.90 -14.99
CA SER A 175 16.25 -4.85 -13.93
C SER A 175 14.75 -5.17 -13.93
N MET A 176 13.98 -4.53 -14.80
CA MET A 176 12.54 -4.79 -14.91
C MET A 176 12.28 -6.21 -15.40
N HIS A 177 11.52 -6.93 -14.62
CA HIS A 177 10.99 -8.21 -15.09
C HIS A 177 9.93 -7.97 -16.18
N PRO A 178 9.89 -8.78 -17.27
CA PRO A 178 8.88 -8.63 -18.33
C PRO A 178 7.45 -8.52 -17.82
N ARG A 179 7.12 -9.22 -16.73
CA ARG A 179 5.83 -9.14 -16.05
C ARG A 179 5.47 -7.74 -15.55
N ASN A 180 6.46 -6.94 -15.17
CA ASN A 180 6.21 -5.56 -14.69
C ASN A 180 5.73 -4.67 -15.85
N ILE A 181 6.21 -4.95 -17.06
CA ILE A 181 5.79 -4.27 -18.29
C ILE A 181 4.35 -4.64 -18.63
N GLU A 182 3.98 -5.92 -18.53
CA GLU A 182 2.61 -6.38 -18.78
C GLU A 182 1.59 -5.75 -17.84
N VAL A 183 1.92 -5.64 -16.55
CA VAL A 183 1.03 -5.00 -15.56
C VAL A 183 0.86 -3.51 -15.87
N GLY A 184 1.92 -2.84 -16.28
CA GLY A 184 1.86 -1.45 -16.73
C GLY A 184 0.96 -1.28 -17.97
N HIS A 185 1.04 -2.19 -18.92
CA HIS A 185 0.19 -2.21 -20.12
C HIS A 185 -1.29 -2.40 -19.77
N ILE A 186 -1.62 -3.34 -18.88
CA ILE A 186 -3.00 -3.57 -18.42
C ILE A 186 -3.55 -2.32 -17.73
N ALA A 187 -2.77 -1.64 -16.90
CA ALA A 187 -3.19 -0.40 -16.25
C ALA A 187 -3.50 0.72 -17.26
N CYS A 188 -2.71 0.84 -18.32
CA CYS A 188 -2.99 1.77 -19.41
C CYS A 188 -4.27 1.42 -20.18
N THR A 189 -4.46 0.13 -20.48
CA THR A 189 -5.66 -0.36 -21.20
C THR A 189 -6.94 -0.11 -20.40
N ILE A 190 -6.90 -0.33 -19.07
CA ILE A 190 -8.04 -0.02 -18.20
C ILE A 190 -8.34 1.48 -18.22
N ARG A 191 -7.33 2.35 -18.19
CA ARG A 191 -7.52 3.79 -18.30
C ARG A 191 -8.21 4.18 -19.59
N GLU A 192 -7.76 3.66 -20.73
CA GLU A 192 -8.35 3.93 -22.05
C GLU A 192 -9.79 3.42 -22.16
N SER A 193 -10.13 2.35 -21.45
CA SER A 193 -11.48 1.79 -21.44
C SER A 193 -12.46 2.53 -20.52
N LEU A 194 -11.94 3.34 -19.57
CA LEU A 194 -12.74 4.10 -18.60
C LEU A 194 -12.94 5.57 -19.01
N LEU A 195 -12.28 6.03 -20.07
CA LEU A 195 -12.44 7.37 -20.67
C LEU A 195 -13.34 7.30 -21.90
#